data_3c1dae938c1782e808d5112cd7577297
#
_entry.id   3c1dae938c1782e808d5112cd7577297
#
_cell.length_a   1.000
_cell.length_b   1.000
_cell.length_c   1.000
_cell.angle_alpha   90.00
_cell.angle_beta   90.00
_cell.angle_gamma   90.00
#
_symmetry.space_group_name_H-M   'P 1'
#
loop_
_entity.id
_entity.type
_entity.pdbx_description
1 polymer ?
#
loop_
_entity_poly.entity_id
_entity_poly.type
_entity_poly.pdbx_seq_one_letter_code
_entity_poly.pdbx_strand_id
1 'polypeptide(L)' 'MMAKFRAIPEGFMTVGEVAKKMGVTVRTLQYYDREGLLHPSAESDGGRRLYTDKDLVLLHQ' A
#
# COMPACT_ATOMS: atom_id res chain seq x y z
N MET A 1 -1.47 5.89 24.35
CA MET A 1 -1.37 5.92 23.91
C MET A 1 -0.91 5.61 22.90
N MET A 2 -0.74 5.54 22.39
CA MET A 2 -0.27 5.30 21.48
C MET A 2 -0.61 4.26 20.64
N ALA A 3 -1.45 3.59 20.73
CA ALA A 3 -1.87 2.47 19.93
C ALA A 3 -2.38 2.87 18.57
N LYS A 4 -2.65 4.08 18.42
CA LYS A 4 -3.27 4.49 17.16
C LYS A 4 -2.43 4.20 15.94
N PHE A 5 -1.13 4.20 16.11
CA PHE A 5 -0.33 4.00 14.93
C PHE A 5 -0.26 2.57 14.48
N ARG A 6 -0.83 1.68 15.24
CA ARG A 6 -0.86 0.34 14.79
C ARG A 6 -2.12 0.01 14.07
N ALA A 7 -3.09 0.88 14.16
CA ALA A 7 -4.38 0.60 13.58
C ALA A 7 -4.38 0.92 12.11
N ILE A 8 -4.39 -0.10 11.29
CA ILE A 8 -4.57 0.07 9.86
C ILE A 8 -6.07 0.13 9.62
N PRO A 9 -6.58 1.21 9.07
CA PRO A 9 -8.02 1.30 8.81
C PRO A 9 -8.48 0.13 7.97
N GLU A 10 -9.71 -0.30 8.23
CA GLU A 10 -10.26 -1.41 7.51
C GLU A 10 -10.31 -1.08 6.03
N GLY A 11 -9.97 -2.05 5.21
CA GLY A 11 -9.95 -1.83 3.78
C GLY A 11 -8.62 -1.34 3.24
N PHE A 12 -7.67 -1.07 4.13
CA PHE A 12 -6.35 -0.62 3.71
C PHE A 12 -5.32 -1.70 3.93
N MET A 13 -4.25 -1.64 3.16
CA MET A 13 -3.17 -2.62 3.25
C MET A 13 -1.85 -1.89 3.26
N THR A 14 -0.88 -2.46 3.97
CA THR A 14 0.47 -1.92 3.93
C THR A 14 1.15 -2.38 2.65
N VAL A 15 2.28 -1.74 2.32
CA VAL A 15 3.00 -2.12 1.11
C VAL A 15 3.44 -3.57 1.17
N GLY A 16 3.80 -4.06 2.36
CA GLY A 16 4.20 -5.46 2.49
C GLY A 16 3.05 -6.40 2.19
N GLU A 17 1.86 -6.05 2.64
CA GLU A 17 0.70 -6.87 2.40
C GLU A 17 0.33 -6.88 0.92
N VAL A 18 0.47 -5.74 0.28
CA VAL A 18 0.18 -5.65 -1.15
C VAL A 18 1.16 -6.50 -1.94
N ALA A 19 2.45 -6.42 -1.58
CA ALA A 19 3.46 -7.20 -2.27
C ALA A 19 3.14 -8.68 -2.17
N LYS A 20 2.76 -9.11 -0.98
CA LYS A 20 2.44 -10.50 -0.76
C LYS A 20 1.21 -10.92 -1.56
N LYS A 21 0.20 -10.08 -1.54
CA LYS A 21 -1.04 -10.38 -2.23
C LYS A 21 -0.83 -10.48 -3.73
N MET A 22 0.01 -9.64 -4.28
CA MET A 22 0.24 -9.61 -5.71
C MET A 22 1.37 -10.52 -6.16
N GLY A 23 2.09 -11.10 -5.22
CA GLY A 23 3.18 -12.00 -5.56
C GLY A 23 4.39 -11.27 -6.12
N VAL A 24 4.63 -10.05 -5.69
CA VAL A 24 5.78 -9.27 -6.13
C VAL A 24 6.55 -8.81 -4.90
N THR A 25 7.68 -8.17 -5.13
CA THR A 25 8.49 -7.65 -4.04
C THR A 25 8.09 -6.22 -3.73
N VAL A 26 8.46 -5.77 -2.53
CA VAL A 26 8.22 -4.39 -2.16
C VAL A 26 8.98 -3.46 -3.10
N ARG A 27 10.14 -3.87 -3.53
CA ARG A 27 10.93 -3.06 -4.45
C ARG A 27 10.18 -2.84 -5.75
N THR A 28 9.49 -3.86 -6.25
CA THR A 28 8.70 -3.73 -7.45
C THR A 28 7.59 -2.70 -7.26
N LEU A 29 6.97 -2.70 -6.09
CA LEU A 29 5.92 -1.74 -5.82
C LEU A 29 6.47 -0.33 -5.73
N GLN A 30 7.66 -0.17 -5.19
CA GLN A 30 8.30 1.13 -5.14
C GLN A 30 8.59 1.64 -6.54
N TYR A 31 8.95 0.74 -7.42
CA TYR A 31 9.20 1.10 -8.79
C TYR A 31 7.90 1.59 -9.44
N TYR A 32 6.80 0.88 -9.21
CA TYR A 32 5.52 1.29 -9.76
C TYR A 32 5.11 2.66 -9.24
N ASP A 33 5.38 2.92 -7.97
CA ASP A 33 5.06 4.21 -7.38
C ASP A 33 5.86 5.32 -8.07
N ARG A 34 7.13 5.05 -8.28
CA ARG A 34 8.01 6.03 -8.92
C ARG A 34 7.56 6.32 -10.34
N GLU A 35 7.09 5.30 -11.03
CA GLU A 35 6.64 5.46 -12.41
C GLU A 35 5.24 6.02 -12.52
N GLY A 36 4.59 6.23 -11.41
CA GLY A 36 3.24 6.76 -11.43
C GLY A 36 2.19 5.75 -11.77
N LEU A 37 2.52 4.46 -11.69
CA LEU A 37 1.57 3.42 -12.00
C LEU A 37 0.74 3.00 -10.80
N LEU A 38 1.24 3.25 -9.61
CA LEU A 38 0.56 2.87 -8.39
C LEU A 38 0.77 3.96 -7.35
N HIS A 39 -0.31 4.50 -6.84
CA HIS A 39 -0.25 5.51 -5.80
C HIS A 39 -0.99 5.02 -4.57
N PRO A 40 -0.44 5.27 -3.38
CA PRO A 40 -1.16 4.90 -2.18
C PRO A 40 -2.37 5.80 -1.99
N SER A 41 -3.43 5.23 -1.43
CA SER A 41 -4.64 5.99 -1.17
C SER A 41 -4.51 6.85 0.08
N ALA A 42 -3.62 6.49 0.99
CA ALA A 42 -3.48 7.20 2.25
C ALA A 42 -2.12 6.90 2.86
N GLU A 43 -1.84 7.57 3.97
CA GLU A 43 -0.63 7.31 4.72
C GLU A 43 -1.00 7.17 6.18
N SER A 44 -0.33 6.28 6.86
CA SER A 44 -0.53 6.14 8.30
C SER A 44 0.23 7.24 9.02
N ASP A 45 0.05 7.29 10.33
CA ASP A 45 0.72 8.30 11.15
C ASP A 45 2.22 8.27 11.00
N GLY A 46 2.78 7.12 10.74
CA GLY A 46 4.22 7.01 10.60
C GLY A 46 4.71 7.27 9.20
N GLY A 47 3.85 7.75 8.33
CA GLY A 47 4.25 8.02 6.96
C GLY A 47 4.28 6.78 6.10
N ARG A 48 3.69 5.70 6.55
CA ARG A 48 3.64 4.48 5.77
C ARG A 48 2.54 4.56 4.74
N ARG A 49 2.82 4.06 3.57
CA ARG A 49 1.85 4.09 2.50
C ARG A 49 0.81 3.00 2.69
N LEU A 50 -0.43 3.37 2.50
CA LEU A 50 -1.55 2.46 2.64
C LEU A 50 -2.28 2.37 1.31
N TYR A 51 -2.63 1.15 0.94
CA TYR A 51 -3.26 0.89 -0.35
C TYR A 51 -4.62 0.27 -0.15
N THR A 52 -5.46 0.39 -1.16
CA THR A 52 -6.77 -0.25 -1.13
C THR A 52 -6.88 -1.19 -2.31
N ASP A 53 -7.94 -1.98 -2.33
CA ASP A 53 -8.19 -2.88 -3.45
C ASP A 53 -8.32 -2.10 -4.75
N LYS A 54 -8.82 -0.90 -4.69
CA LYS A 54 -8.97 -0.09 -5.88
C LYS A 54 -7.62 0.22 -6.50
N ASP A 55 -6.62 0.46 -5.64
CA ASP A 55 -5.28 0.72 -6.14
C ASP A 55 -4.74 -0.48 -6.88
N LEU A 56 -5.06 -1.67 -6.38
CA LEU A 56 -4.55 -2.88 -6.99
C LEU A 56 -5.23 -3.19 -8.32
N VAL A 57 -6.48 -2.81 -8.44
CA VAL A 57 -7.20 -3.05 -9.67
C VAL A 57 -6.50 -2.39 -10.85
N LEU A 58 -5.94 -1.22 -10.62
CA LEU A 58 -5.25 -0.50 -11.68
C LEU A 58 -4.04 -1.26 -12.18
N LEU A 59 -3.40 -2.03 -11.31
CA LEU A 59 -2.23 -2.78 -11.71
C LEU A 59 -2.57 -4.00 -12.53
N HIS A 60 -3.79 -4.47 -12.41
CA HIS A 60 -4.21 -5.65 -13.16
C HIS A 60 -4.55 -5.34 -14.60
N GLN A 61 -4.52 -4.07 -14.94
CA GLN A 61 -4.85 -3.68 -16.31
C GLN A 61 -3.74 -4.07 -17.30
#